data_e5773a851df03368bb28df52c82145af
#
_entry.id   e5773a851df03368bb28df52c82145af
#
_cell.length_a   1.000
_cell.length_b   1.000
_cell.length_c   1.000
_cell.angle_alpha   90.00
_cell.angle_beta   90.00
_cell.angle_gamma   90.00
#
_symmetry.space_group_name_H-M   'P 1'
#
loop_
_entity.id
_entity.type
_entity.pdbx_description
1 polymer ?
#
loop_
_entity_poly.entity_id
_entity_poly.type
_entity_poly.pdbx_seq_one_letter_code
_entity_poly.pdbx_strand_id
1 'polypeptide(L)'
;MHEPHELPIVPATRDDAREVMTWFPDAESVMLWGSPFTRFPLREETFFIDTDWERIASRVARDADGQLLAFGQFYPKLGRCHLARLVVNPACRRRGLGLRFIEALMRHGGEALETGSFSLYVMTANKPAWHCYKALGFDMQPYPHNDPHLDNCVFMVAERPAP
;
A
#
# COMPACT_ATOMS: atom_id res chain seq x y z
N MET A 1 -25.66 14.60 10.54
CA MET A 1 -24.37 14.13 10.99
C MET A 1 -23.64 13.52 9.79
N HIS A 2 -22.70 14.28 9.26
CA HIS A 2 -21.90 13.75 8.16
C HIS A 2 -20.78 12.92 8.76
N GLU A 3 -20.84 11.61 8.54
CA GLU A 3 -19.65 10.79 8.70
C GLU A 3 -18.56 11.41 7.82
N PRO A 4 -17.31 11.53 8.33
CA PRO A 4 -16.22 11.92 7.45
C PRO A 4 -16.26 10.95 6.26
N HIS A 5 -16.23 11.50 5.08
CA HIS A 5 -16.40 10.72 3.84
C HIS A 5 -15.38 9.59 3.81
N GLU A 6 -15.82 8.41 4.22
CA GLU A 6 -15.03 7.21 4.09
C GLU A 6 -14.74 6.99 2.61
N LEU A 7 -13.47 6.82 2.31
CA LEU A 7 -13.06 6.52 0.95
C LEU A 7 -13.40 5.05 0.66
N PRO A 8 -14.35 4.78 -0.27
CA PRO A 8 -14.71 3.39 -0.56
C PRO A 8 -13.53 2.63 -1.16
N ILE A 9 -13.29 1.43 -0.65
CA ILE A 9 -12.23 0.54 -1.12
C ILE A 9 -12.90 -0.61 -1.88
N VAL A 10 -12.47 -0.84 -3.11
CA VAL A 10 -13.02 -1.89 -3.97
C VAL A 10 -11.89 -2.73 -4.57
N PRO A 11 -12.18 -3.98 -4.99
CA PRO A 11 -11.18 -4.79 -5.66
C PRO A 11 -10.65 -4.11 -6.93
N ALA A 12 -9.34 -4.20 -7.13
CA ALA A 12 -8.70 -3.69 -8.33
C ALA A 12 -8.94 -4.63 -9.51
N THR A 13 -9.18 -4.07 -10.68
CA THR A 13 -9.24 -4.81 -11.93
C THR A 13 -7.88 -4.82 -12.61
N ARG A 14 -7.72 -5.68 -13.63
CA ARG A 14 -6.50 -5.67 -14.43
C ARG A 14 -6.33 -4.35 -15.19
N ASP A 15 -7.42 -3.73 -15.61
CA ASP A 15 -7.37 -2.39 -16.22
C ASP A 15 -6.86 -1.34 -15.22
N ASP A 16 -7.27 -1.44 -13.96
CA ASP A 16 -6.73 -0.58 -12.92
C ASP A 16 -5.21 -0.76 -12.78
N ALA A 17 -4.76 -2.00 -12.81
CA ALA A 17 -3.32 -2.29 -12.74
C ALA A 17 -2.55 -1.66 -13.90
N ARG A 18 -3.12 -1.71 -15.11
CA ARG A 18 -2.50 -1.09 -16.28
C ARG A 18 -2.35 0.42 -16.11
N GLU A 19 -3.36 1.08 -15.54
CA GLU A 19 -3.26 2.51 -15.24
C GLU A 19 -2.20 2.77 -14.18
N VAL A 20 -2.19 1.99 -13.09
CA VAL A 20 -1.20 2.12 -12.00
C VAL A 20 0.23 2.00 -12.55
N MET A 21 0.46 1.09 -13.49
CA MET A 21 1.79 0.93 -14.10
C MET A 21 2.28 2.20 -14.79
N THR A 22 1.37 3.07 -15.25
CA THR A 22 1.75 4.34 -15.90
C THR A 22 2.16 5.43 -14.91
N TRP A 23 1.97 5.20 -13.60
CA TRP A 23 2.24 6.23 -12.59
C TRP A 23 3.73 6.34 -12.21
N PHE A 24 4.57 5.47 -12.70
CA PHE A 24 5.98 5.39 -12.31
C PHE A 24 6.87 5.73 -13.50
N PRO A 25 7.52 6.92 -13.47
CA PRO A 25 8.30 7.39 -14.65
C PRO A 25 9.65 6.71 -14.79
N ASP A 26 10.21 6.10 -13.73
CA ASP A 26 11.57 5.60 -13.74
C ASP A 26 11.77 4.43 -12.78
N ALA A 27 12.96 3.84 -12.83
CA ALA A 27 13.33 2.72 -11.98
C ALA A 27 13.35 3.08 -10.49
N GLU A 28 13.75 4.31 -10.16
CA GLU A 28 13.81 4.76 -8.77
C GLU A 28 12.41 4.80 -8.13
N SER A 29 11.42 5.34 -8.84
CA SER A 29 10.05 5.38 -8.33
C SER A 29 9.47 3.99 -8.12
N VAL A 30 9.77 3.03 -9.00
CA VAL A 30 9.34 1.64 -8.84
C VAL A 30 10.06 1.00 -7.65
N MET A 31 11.35 1.27 -7.49
CA MET A 31 12.13 0.75 -6.37
C MET A 31 11.57 1.23 -5.03
N LEU A 32 11.26 2.51 -4.90
CA LEU A 32 10.70 3.07 -3.66
C LEU A 32 9.32 2.51 -3.33
N TRP A 33 8.56 2.13 -4.35
CA TRP A 33 7.19 1.63 -4.20
C TRP A 33 7.10 0.13 -4.00
N GLY A 34 7.79 -0.64 -4.81
CA GLY A 34 7.58 -2.08 -4.93
C GLY A 34 8.80 -2.95 -4.68
N SER A 35 9.94 -2.33 -4.31
CA SER A 35 11.17 -3.09 -4.03
C SER A 35 10.97 -4.02 -2.81
N PRO A 36 11.66 -5.15 -2.78
CA PRO A 36 12.65 -5.60 -3.78
C PRO A 36 12.06 -6.43 -4.91
N PHE A 37 10.76 -6.69 -4.91
CA PHE A 37 10.18 -7.77 -5.71
C PHE A 37 9.56 -7.31 -7.04
N THR A 38 9.39 -6.00 -7.26
CA THR A 38 8.76 -5.49 -8.47
C THR A 38 9.82 -5.01 -9.46
N ARG A 39 9.85 -5.66 -10.62
CA ARG A 39 10.86 -5.38 -11.67
C ARG A 39 10.50 -4.13 -12.47
N PHE A 40 11.51 -3.40 -12.90
CA PHE A 40 11.38 -2.29 -13.83
C PHE A 40 12.01 -2.67 -15.18
N PRO A 41 11.42 -2.27 -16.32
CA PRO A 41 10.17 -1.52 -16.48
C PRO A 41 8.96 -2.37 -16.11
N LEU A 42 7.86 -1.69 -15.71
CA LEU A 42 6.61 -2.37 -15.40
C LEU A 42 5.96 -2.86 -16.69
N ARG A 43 5.76 -4.17 -16.79
CA ARG A 43 5.14 -4.83 -17.93
C ARG A 43 4.09 -5.81 -17.44
N GLU A 44 3.03 -6.02 -18.21
CA GLU A 44 1.99 -6.95 -17.81
C GLU A 44 2.54 -8.34 -17.53
N GLU A 45 3.50 -8.82 -18.36
CA GLU A 45 4.08 -10.15 -18.24
C GLU A 45 4.77 -10.39 -16.90
N THR A 46 5.28 -9.34 -16.26
CA THR A 46 5.99 -9.44 -14.99
C THR A 46 5.23 -8.86 -13.82
N PHE A 47 4.42 -7.83 -14.04
CA PHE A 47 3.73 -7.09 -12.98
C PHE A 47 2.82 -8.01 -12.15
N PHE A 48 1.99 -8.82 -12.81
CA PHE A 48 1.04 -9.68 -12.10
C PHE A 48 1.74 -10.81 -11.34
N ILE A 49 2.90 -11.22 -11.80
CA ILE A 49 3.75 -12.19 -11.09
C ILE A 49 4.40 -11.52 -9.87
N ASP A 50 5.04 -10.38 -10.09
CA ASP A 50 5.82 -9.69 -9.06
C ASP A 50 4.94 -9.17 -7.91
N THR A 51 3.69 -8.82 -8.21
CA THR A 51 2.73 -8.34 -7.19
C THR A 51 1.92 -9.47 -6.57
N ASP A 52 2.16 -10.70 -6.98
CA ASP A 52 1.42 -11.89 -6.52
C ASP A 52 -0.11 -11.68 -6.65
N TRP A 53 -0.51 -11.17 -7.79
CA TRP A 53 -1.87 -10.68 -8.07
C TRP A 53 -2.96 -11.70 -7.76
N GLU A 54 -2.73 -12.97 -8.08
CA GLU A 54 -3.73 -14.01 -7.91
C GLU A 54 -3.94 -14.42 -6.45
N ARG A 55 -2.97 -14.12 -5.58
CA ARG A 55 -2.98 -14.58 -4.19
C ARG A 55 -3.17 -13.46 -3.18
N ILE A 56 -2.74 -12.25 -3.51
CA ILE A 56 -2.78 -11.10 -2.61
C ILE A 56 -3.94 -10.18 -3.01
N ALA A 57 -4.64 -9.66 -2.02
CA ALA A 57 -5.73 -8.71 -2.26
C ALA A 57 -5.20 -7.40 -2.82
N SER A 58 -5.65 -7.02 -4.00
CA SER A 58 -5.34 -5.73 -4.63
C SER A 58 -6.59 -4.85 -4.59
N ARG A 59 -6.44 -3.62 -4.11
CA ARG A 59 -7.57 -2.72 -3.85
C ARG A 59 -7.30 -1.34 -4.40
N VAL A 60 -8.36 -0.65 -4.78
CA VAL A 60 -8.30 0.71 -5.30
C VAL A 60 -9.36 1.58 -4.65
N ALA A 61 -9.15 2.89 -4.74
CA ALA A 61 -10.16 3.90 -4.45
C ALA A 61 -10.39 4.75 -5.70
N ARG A 62 -11.64 5.16 -5.92
CA ARG A 62 -12.04 6.03 -7.01
C ARG A 62 -12.82 7.21 -6.47
N ASP A 63 -12.81 8.34 -7.20
CA ASP A 63 -13.69 9.44 -6.88
C ASP A 63 -15.09 9.23 -7.47
N ALA A 64 -15.98 10.21 -7.25
CA ALA A 64 -17.36 10.15 -7.74
C ALA A 64 -17.46 10.10 -9.26
N ASP A 65 -16.45 10.61 -9.97
CA ASP A 65 -16.39 10.61 -11.44
C ASP A 65 -15.72 9.35 -12.00
N GLY A 66 -15.31 8.44 -11.14
CA GLY A 66 -14.66 7.19 -11.54
C GLY A 66 -13.15 7.28 -11.75
N GLN A 67 -12.55 8.44 -11.45
CA GLN A 67 -11.09 8.58 -11.55
C GLN A 67 -10.40 7.71 -10.52
N LEU A 68 -9.39 6.96 -10.95
CA LEU A 68 -8.59 6.13 -10.05
C LEU A 68 -7.69 7.02 -9.17
N LEU A 69 -7.88 6.92 -7.86
CA LEU A 69 -7.20 7.79 -6.90
C LEU A 69 -5.97 7.14 -6.28
N ALA A 70 -6.04 5.85 -5.98
CA ALA A 70 -4.99 5.16 -5.24
C ALA A 70 -5.10 3.66 -5.40
N PHE A 71 -3.99 2.98 -5.17
CA PHE A 71 -3.86 1.53 -5.25
C PHE A 71 -3.06 1.02 -4.05
N GLY A 72 -3.39 -0.17 -3.57
CA GLY A 72 -2.62 -0.85 -2.54
C GLY A 72 -2.97 -2.31 -2.47
N GLN A 73 -2.12 -3.06 -1.77
CA GLN A 73 -2.34 -4.48 -1.53
C GLN A 73 -2.29 -4.76 -0.04
N PHE A 74 -2.96 -5.83 0.38
CA PHE A 74 -2.81 -6.33 1.75
C PHE A 74 -2.88 -7.86 1.78
N TYR A 75 -2.22 -8.44 2.78
CA TYR A 75 -2.24 -9.88 2.99
C TYR A 75 -1.85 -10.20 4.43
N PRO A 76 -2.21 -11.40 4.94
CA PRO A 76 -1.80 -11.78 6.29
C PRO A 76 -0.31 -12.07 6.34
N LYS A 77 0.38 -11.51 7.33
CA LYS A 77 1.81 -11.72 7.56
C LYS A 77 2.12 -11.62 9.04
N LEU A 78 2.67 -12.68 9.62
CA LEU A 78 3.07 -12.71 11.04
C LEU A 78 1.94 -12.32 12.00
N GLY A 79 0.72 -12.74 11.69
CA GLY A 79 -0.46 -12.46 12.51
C GLY A 79 -1.03 -11.05 12.34
N ARG A 80 -0.56 -10.30 11.34
CA ARG A 80 -0.99 -8.93 11.07
C ARG A 80 -1.53 -8.79 9.65
N CYS A 81 -2.27 -7.71 9.42
CA CYS A 81 -2.60 -7.27 8.08
C CYS A 81 -1.39 -6.48 7.54
N HIS A 82 -0.68 -7.08 6.59
CA HIS A 82 0.49 -6.43 5.98
C HIS A 82 0.05 -5.64 4.76
N LEU A 83 0.40 -4.36 4.73
CA LEU A 83 0.10 -3.46 3.62
C LEU A 83 1.32 -3.38 2.70
N ALA A 84 1.07 -3.40 1.40
CA ALA A 84 2.14 -3.39 0.40
C ALA A 84 1.74 -2.57 -0.83
N ARG A 85 2.74 -2.03 -1.51
CA ARG A 85 2.62 -1.32 -2.79
C ARG A 85 1.55 -0.24 -2.76
N LEU A 86 1.61 0.61 -1.75
CA LEU A 86 0.69 1.73 -1.55
C LEU A 86 1.10 2.89 -2.45
N VAL A 87 0.19 3.39 -3.27
CA VAL A 87 0.49 4.51 -4.16
C VAL A 87 -0.76 5.35 -4.42
N VAL A 88 -0.57 6.67 -4.49
CA VAL A 88 -1.60 7.63 -4.88
C VAL A 88 -1.33 8.08 -6.32
N ASN A 89 -2.41 8.22 -7.09
CA ASN A 89 -2.31 8.75 -8.45
C ASN A 89 -1.54 10.07 -8.44
N PRO A 90 -0.45 10.21 -9.23
CA PRO A 90 0.35 11.43 -9.24
C PRO A 90 -0.45 12.71 -9.52
N ALA A 91 -1.52 12.61 -10.30
CA ALA A 91 -2.39 13.74 -10.60
C ALA A 91 -3.24 14.19 -9.40
N CYS A 92 -3.31 13.37 -8.35
CA CYS A 92 -4.17 13.58 -7.18
C CYS A 92 -3.39 13.83 -5.89
N ARG A 93 -2.07 13.97 -5.95
CA ARG A 93 -1.22 14.18 -4.77
C ARG A 93 -1.49 15.54 -4.12
N ARG A 94 -1.05 15.69 -2.86
CA ARG A 94 -1.15 16.91 -2.05
C ARG A 94 -2.58 17.27 -1.60
N ARG A 95 -3.47 16.28 -1.52
CA ARG A 95 -4.86 16.48 -1.06
C ARG A 95 -5.15 15.71 0.23
N GLY A 96 -4.11 15.26 0.95
CA GLY A 96 -4.28 14.38 2.11
C GLY A 96 -4.82 13.00 1.75
N LEU A 97 -4.81 12.67 0.47
CA LEU A 97 -5.40 11.46 -0.06
C LEU A 97 -4.66 10.21 0.37
N GLY A 98 -3.32 10.30 0.48
CA GLY A 98 -2.49 9.18 0.94
C GLY A 98 -2.90 8.68 2.32
N LEU A 99 -3.03 9.62 3.28
CA LEU A 99 -3.48 9.28 4.64
C LEU A 99 -4.87 8.67 4.64
N ARG A 100 -5.80 9.28 3.91
CA ARG A 100 -7.19 8.79 3.82
C ARG A 100 -7.26 7.40 3.21
N PHE A 101 -6.50 7.17 2.15
CA PHE A 101 -6.48 5.87 1.47
C PHE A 101 -5.91 4.79 2.36
N ILE A 102 -4.76 5.04 2.99
CA ILE A 102 -4.11 4.04 3.84
C ILE A 102 -5.00 3.72 5.04
N GLU A 103 -5.61 4.73 5.66
CA GLU A 103 -6.52 4.50 6.76
C GLU A 103 -7.75 3.67 6.34
N ALA A 104 -8.32 3.98 5.18
CA ALA A 104 -9.44 3.21 4.63
C ALA A 104 -9.02 1.77 4.30
N LEU A 105 -7.82 1.58 3.75
CA LEU A 105 -7.29 0.26 3.44
C LEU A 105 -7.01 -0.55 4.71
N MET A 106 -6.49 0.10 5.76
CA MET A 106 -6.30 -0.54 7.07
C MET A 106 -7.63 -1.05 7.62
N ARG A 107 -8.66 -0.21 7.59
CA ARG A 107 -9.99 -0.60 8.06
C ARG A 107 -10.53 -1.77 7.24
N HIS A 108 -10.47 -1.67 5.93
CA HIS A 108 -10.94 -2.70 5.02
C HIS A 108 -10.19 -4.03 5.21
N GLY A 109 -8.86 -3.97 5.22
CA GLY A 109 -8.02 -5.17 5.39
C GLY A 109 -8.12 -5.75 6.80
N GLY A 110 -8.22 -4.90 7.81
CA GLY A 110 -8.40 -5.33 9.19
C GLY A 110 -9.71 -6.10 9.39
N GLU A 111 -10.79 -5.63 8.80
CA GLU A 111 -12.07 -6.34 8.81
C GLU A 111 -11.98 -7.67 8.07
N ALA A 112 -11.38 -7.67 6.88
CA ALA A 112 -11.24 -8.87 6.06
C ALA A 112 -10.39 -9.96 6.73
N LEU A 113 -9.34 -9.56 7.44
CA LEU A 113 -8.42 -10.49 8.11
C LEU A 113 -8.69 -10.62 9.61
N GLU A 114 -9.73 -9.96 10.12
CA GLU A 114 -10.15 -10.00 11.52
C GLU A 114 -9.01 -9.65 12.48
N THR A 115 -8.31 -8.55 12.20
CA THR A 115 -7.17 -8.09 13.00
C THR A 115 -7.18 -6.57 13.14
N GLY A 116 -6.68 -6.07 14.29
CA GLY A 116 -6.37 -4.67 14.52
C GLY A 116 -4.88 -4.39 14.47
N SER A 117 -4.07 -5.34 14.06
CA SER A 117 -2.62 -5.21 13.97
C SER A 117 -2.17 -5.13 12.51
N PHE A 118 -1.33 -4.14 12.20
CA PHE A 118 -0.92 -3.82 10.84
C PHE A 118 0.59 -3.71 10.75
N SER A 119 1.13 -4.08 9.59
CA SER A 119 2.56 -3.92 9.32
C SER A 119 2.79 -3.48 7.89
N LEU A 120 3.96 -2.94 7.64
CA LEU A 120 4.43 -2.63 6.29
C LEU A 120 5.95 -2.52 6.29
N TYR A 121 6.51 -2.52 5.09
CA TYR A 121 7.90 -2.14 4.88
C TYR A 121 7.94 -0.79 4.20
N VAL A 122 8.94 0.02 4.55
CA VAL A 122 9.20 1.27 3.85
C VAL A 122 10.71 1.38 3.60
N MET A 123 11.08 1.77 2.39
CA MET A 123 12.48 2.01 2.06
C MET A 123 13.00 3.17 2.91
N THR A 124 14.21 3.02 3.47
CA THR A 124 14.80 4.07 4.31
C THR A 124 14.92 5.41 3.57
N ALA A 125 15.07 5.36 2.24
CA ALA A 125 15.14 6.55 1.40
C ALA A 125 13.78 7.22 1.16
N ASN A 126 12.67 6.51 1.43
CA ASN A 126 11.32 7.03 1.17
C ASN A 126 10.78 7.79 2.38
N LYS A 127 11.35 8.96 2.63
CA LYS A 127 11.00 9.79 3.79
C LYS A 127 9.56 10.28 3.79
N PRO A 128 8.98 10.73 2.66
CA PRO A 128 7.58 11.13 2.66
C PRO A 128 6.63 10.01 3.10
N ALA A 129 6.85 8.78 2.63
CA ALA A 129 6.06 7.63 3.05
C ALA A 129 6.24 7.34 4.55
N TRP A 130 7.48 7.37 5.02
CA TRP A 130 7.80 7.17 6.45
C TRP A 130 7.01 8.14 7.33
N HIS A 131 7.02 9.44 6.97
CA HIS A 131 6.27 10.46 7.72
C HIS A 131 4.77 10.21 7.70
N CYS A 132 4.23 9.79 6.55
CA CYS A 132 2.82 9.43 6.40
C CYS A 132 2.46 8.27 7.34
N TYR A 133 3.28 7.23 7.39
CA TYR A 133 3.03 6.07 8.24
C TYR A 133 3.14 6.43 9.72
N LYS A 134 4.11 7.25 10.10
CA LYS A 134 4.21 7.75 11.48
C LYS A 134 2.95 8.48 11.91
N ALA A 135 2.41 9.31 11.02
CA ALA A 135 1.16 10.05 11.29
C ALA A 135 -0.04 9.12 11.52
N LEU A 136 0.00 7.92 10.94
CA LEU A 136 -1.05 6.91 11.10
C LEU A 136 -0.84 5.98 12.29
N GLY A 137 0.23 6.19 13.06
CA GLY A 137 0.50 5.40 14.26
C GLY A 137 1.45 4.23 14.06
N PHE A 138 2.10 4.14 12.89
CA PHE A 138 3.13 3.12 12.67
C PHE A 138 4.43 3.51 13.36
N ASP A 139 5.04 2.55 14.02
CA ASP A 139 6.35 2.69 14.65
C ASP A 139 7.31 1.62 14.14
N MET A 140 8.59 1.97 14.09
CA MET A 140 9.63 1.04 13.68
C MET A 140 9.74 -0.11 14.67
N GLN A 141 9.86 -1.32 14.14
CA GLN A 141 10.15 -2.51 14.95
C GLN A 141 11.17 -3.39 14.25
N PRO A 142 11.98 -4.13 15.00
CA PRO A 142 12.86 -5.12 14.40
C PRO A 142 12.04 -6.18 13.64
N TYR A 143 12.48 -6.51 12.43
CA TYR A 143 11.87 -7.61 11.71
C TYR A 143 12.39 -8.93 12.30
N PRO A 144 11.50 -9.90 12.60
CA PRO A 144 11.91 -11.11 13.33
C PRO A 144 12.76 -12.09 12.54
N HIS A 145 12.89 -11.88 11.23
CA HIS A 145 13.68 -12.75 10.35
C HIS A 145 14.76 -11.94 9.66
N ASN A 146 15.92 -12.57 9.45
CA ASN A 146 17.01 -11.94 8.71
C ASN A 146 16.80 -12.18 7.21
N ASP A 147 16.44 -11.12 6.48
CA ASP A 147 16.20 -11.18 5.04
C ASP A 147 17.06 -10.10 4.35
N PRO A 148 18.12 -10.49 3.58
CA PRO A 148 18.97 -9.53 2.91
C PRO A 148 18.24 -8.63 1.90
N HIS A 149 17.11 -9.08 1.36
CA HIS A 149 16.30 -8.26 0.46
C HIS A 149 15.67 -7.05 1.16
N LEU A 150 15.65 -7.05 2.50
CA LEU A 150 15.05 -6.00 3.30
C LEU A 150 16.08 -5.08 3.97
N ASP A 151 17.37 -5.17 3.60
CA ASP A 151 18.44 -4.42 4.24
C ASP A 151 18.24 -2.90 4.17
N ASN A 152 17.57 -2.40 3.11
CA ASN A 152 17.28 -0.99 2.92
C ASN A 152 15.85 -0.62 3.30
N CYS A 153 15.14 -1.50 3.99
CA CYS A 153 13.76 -1.31 4.41
C CYS A 153 13.65 -1.24 5.92
N VAL A 154 12.69 -0.45 6.36
CA VAL A 154 12.27 -0.38 7.76
C VAL A 154 10.97 -1.16 7.89
N PHE A 155 10.87 -2.01 8.92
CA PHE A 155 9.63 -2.69 9.28
C PHE A 155 8.88 -1.81 10.26
N MET A 156 7.61 -1.52 9.97
CA MET A 156 6.78 -0.68 10.83
C MET A 156 5.48 -1.41 11.18
N VAL A 157 5.01 -1.16 12.40
CA VAL A 157 3.81 -1.81 12.95
C VAL A 157 2.90 -0.75 13.56
N ALA A 158 1.60 -0.90 13.33
CA ALA A 158 0.56 -0.11 13.98
C ALA A 158 -0.45 -1.05 14.63
N GLU A 159 -0.85 -0.73 15.85
CA GLU A 159 -1.90 -1.44 16.55
C GLU A 159 -3.12 -0.55 16.63
N ARG A 160 -4.28 -1.09 16.29
CA ARG A 160 -5.57 -0.39 16.38
C ARG A 160 -6.46 -1.13 17.35
N PRO A 161 -7.32 -0.42 18.10
CA PRO A 161 -8.32 -1.11 18.92
C PRO A 161 -9.20 -1.97 18.02
N ALA A 162 -9.59 -3.13 18.52
CA ALA A 162 -10.53 -4.00 17.83
C ALA A 162 -11.84 -3.22 17.57
N PRO A 163 -12.44 -3.36 16.37
CA PRO A 163 -13.69 -2.66 16.10
C PRO A 163 -14.84 -3.16 16.99
#